data_80f90a6556f5a6a0e77485d33421f8ed
#
_entry.id   80f90a6556f5a6a0e77485d33421f8ed
#
_cell.length_a   1.000
_cell.length_b   1.000
_cell.length_c   1.000
_cell.angle_alpha   90.00
_cell.angle_beta   90.00
_cell.angle_gamma   90.00
#
_symmetry.space_group_name_H-M   'P 1'
#
loop_
_entity.id
_entity.type
_entity.pdbx_description
1 polymer ?
#
loop_
_entity_poly.entity_id
_entity_poly.type
_entity_poly.pdbx_seq_one_letter_code
_entity_poly.pdbx_strand_id
1 'polypeptide(L)'
;MFRRLSIGLLASAVAIAPLPALAEYCDNQPTARALIAPWNAADKEFLGGRTLISYFFEMRQRRYQVVYGNAKGEIIPGSPWQIIESDPFYDEEKALGIELIRATDRLISLDFREVRRAQDADLVIVGYCDKNDGKEGAVTQNAEGTQYIMILNGCRGISTGQEDPVWLFLHEFGHALGLEHPFSDVDGDCLYDNRPFSSASAHAGMTVMAYKPRPGSPPRFFTDYDIAVLRRIWGAE
;
A
#
# COMPACT_ATOMS: atom_id res chain seq x y z
N MET A 1 23.16 -74.47 -14.30
CA MET A 1 23.45 -73.03 -14.65
C MET A 1 22.19 -72.21 -14.39
N PHE A 2 22.03 -71.75 -13.13
CA PHE A 2 20.80 -71.01 -12.71
C PHE A 2 21.09 -69.51 -12.71
N ARG A 3 20.41 -68.76 -13.57
CA ARG A 3 20.42 -67.28 -13.56
C ARG A 3 19.44 -66.78 -12.50
N ARG A 4 19.94 -66.07 -11.53
CA ARG A 4 19.12 -65.32 -10.56
C ARG A 4 18.63 -64.02 -11.22
N LEU A 5 17.31 -63.87 -11.34
CA LEU A 5 16.70 -62.58 -11.65
C LEU A 5 16.60 -61.75 -10.35
N SER A 6 17.29 -60.61 -10.35
CA SER A 6 17.12 -59.59 -9.29
C SER A 6 16.01 -58.62 -9.72
N ILE A 7 14.90 -58.65 -8.99
CA ILE A 7 13.81 -57.67 -9.15
C ILE A 7 14.18 -56.45 -8.30
N GLY A 8 14.57 -55.37 -8.98
CA GLY A 8 14.79 -54.09 -8.32
C GLY A 8 13.43 -53.42 -8.03
N LEU A 9 13.07 -53.25 -6.76
CA LEU A 9 11.98 -52.41 -6.35
C LEU A 9 12.40 -50.94 -6.55
N LEU A 10 11.80 -50.24 -7.53
CA LEU A 10 11.86 -48.79 -7.65
C LEU A 10 10.84 -48.19 -6.66
N ALA A 11 11.33 -47.69 -5.55
CA ALA A 11 10.53 -46.87 -4.63
C ALA A 11 10.35 -45.48 -5.25
N SER A 12 9.18 -45.21 -5.81
CA SER A 12 8.81 -43.89 -6.26
C SER A 12 8.54 -43.02 -5.03
N ALA A 13 9.46 -42.11 -4.70
CA ALA A 13 9.21 -41.06 -3.72
C ALA A 13 8.20 -40.08 -4.29
N VAL A 14 6.97 -40.13 -3.81
CA VAL A 14 5.97 -39.08 -4.08
C VAL A 14 6.42 -37.85 -3.28
N ALA A 15 6.91 -36.84 -3.97
CA ALA A 15 7.16 -35.54 -3.38
C ALA A 15 5.80 -34.92 -3.00
N ILE A 16 5.50 -34.95 -1.69
CA ILE A 16 4.35 -34.20 -1.16
C ILE A 16 4.73 -32.72 -1.28
N ALA A 17 4.11 -32.03 -2.23
CA ALA A 17 4.19 -30.57 -2.29
C ALA A 17 3.68 -30.00 -0.95
N PRO A 18 4.38 -29.05 -0.33
CA PRO A 18 3.85 -28.41 0.86
C PRO A 18 2.50 -27.78 0.52
N LEU A 19 1.49 -28.08 1.32
CA LEU A 19 0.19 -27.42 1.25
C LEU A 19 0.46 -25.90 1.46
N PRO A 20 -0.21 -25.01 0.69
CA PRO A 20 -0.12 -23.59 0.98
C PRO A 20 -0.51 -23.38 2.44
N ALA A 21 0.32 -22.64 3.18
CA ALA A 21 0.00 -22.26 4.54
C ALA A 21 -1.37 -21.58 4.52
N LEU A 22 -2.34 -22.15 5.25
CA LEU A 22 -3.63 -21.50 5.42
C LEU A 22 -3.36 -20.17 6.13
N ALA A 23 -3.87 -19.08 5.55
CA ALA A 23 -3.79 -17.76 6.18
C ALA A 23 -4.32 -17.86 7.62
N GLU A 24 -3.54 -17.38 8.57
CA GLU A 24 -3.90 -17.39 9.98
C GLU A 24 -4.78 -16.17 10.26
N TYR A 25 -6.00 -16.39 10.76
CA TYR A 25 -6.86 -15.29 11.16
C TYR A 25 -6.37 -14.69 12.49
N CYS A 26 -6.24 -13.36 12.55
CA CYS A 26 -5.87 -12.68 13.76
C CYS A 26 -7.00 -12.77 14.81
N ASP A 27 -6.70 -13.29 15.99
CA ASP A 27 -7.62 -13.28 17.12
C ASP A 27 -7.85 -11.84 17.59
N ASN A 28 -8.98 -11.23 17.18
CA ASN A 28 -9.59 -9.99 17.71
C ASN A 28 -8.70 -8.74 17.85
N GLN A 29 -7.41 -8.82 17.58
CA GLN A 29 -6.48 -7.68 17.65
C GLN A 29 -5.54 -7.69 16.45
N PRO A 30 -5.37 -6.55 15.77
CA PRO A 30 -4.41 -6.45 14.69
C PRO A 30 -3.00 -6.76 15.21
N THR A 31 -2.31 -7.65 14.53
CA THR A 31 -0.88 -7.79 14.75
C THR A 31 -0.15 -6.84 13.79
N ALA A 32 1.01 -6.31 14.22
CA ALA A 32 1.80 -5.44 13.35
C ALA A 32 2.13 -6.10 11.99
N ARG A 33 2.18 -7.43 11.93
CA ARG A 33 2.43 -8.18 10.70
C ARG A 33 1.34 -8.02 9.66
N ALA A 34 0.08 -8.00 10.09
CA ALA A 34 -1.08 -7.85 9.18
C ALA A 34 -1.15 -6.49 8.45
N LEU A 35 -0.27 -5.55 8.77
CA LEU A 35 -0.19 -4.26 8.08
C LEU A 35 1.18 -3.98 7.45
N ILE A 36 2.18 -4.84 7.62
CA ILE A 36 3.49 -4.63 7.00
C ILE A 36 3.46 -5.24 5.61
N ALA A 37 3.49 -4.40 4.60
CA ALA A 37 3.45 -4.82 3.22
C ALA A 37 4.64 -5.71 2.82
N PRO A 38 4.43 -6.74 1.98
CA PRO A 38 5.50 -7.60 1.48
C PRO A 38 6.55 -6.84 0.64
N TRP A 39 6.16 -5.70 0.04
CA TRP A 39 7.07 -4.84 -0.73
C TRP A 39 7.91 -3.88 0.12
N ASN A 40 7.74 -3.85 1.44
CA ASN A 40 8.49 -2.96 2.34
C ASN A 40 10.02 -3.08 2.21
N ALA A 41 10.53 -4.27 1.88
CA ALA A 41 11.95 -4.46 1.62
C ALA A 41 12.40 -3.73 0.34
N ALA A 42 11.57 -3.76 -0.71
CA ALA A 42 11.83 -3.05 -1.96
C ALA A 42 11.78 -1.53 -1.77
N ASP A 43 10.87 -1.02 -0.93
CA ASP A 43 10.81 0.40 -0.59
C ASP A 43 12.10 0.88 0.09
N LYS A 44 12.63 0.08 1.02
CA LYS A 44 13.91 0.37 1.68
C LYS A 44 15.09 0.30 0.71
N GLU A 45 15.09 -0.63 -0.23
CA GLU A 45 16.08 -0.74 -1.29
C GLU A 45 16.01 0.48 -2.23
N PHE A 46 14.79 0.91 -2.62
CA PHE A 46 14.58 2.12 -3.41
C PHE A 46 15.18 3.35 -2.74
N LEU A 47 15.01 3.50 -1.43
CA LEU A 47 15.62 4.60 -0.68
C LEU A 47 17.14 4.46 -0.56
N GLY A 48 17.71 3.27 -0.76
CA GLY A 48 19.16 3.05 -0.70
C GLY A 48 19.80 3.46 0.65
N GLY A 49 19.06 3.30 1.75
CA GLY A 49 19.49 3.70 3.09
C GLY A 49 19.30 5.18 3.41
N ARG A 50 18.69 5.96 2.50
CA ARG A 50 18.28 7.35 2.80
C ARG A 50 17.11 7.35 3.78
N THR A 51 17.08 8.34 4.65
CA THR A 51 15.96 8.62 5.56
C THR A 51 15.13 9.81 5.12
N LEU A 52 15.43 10.40 3.96
CA LEU A 52 14.75 11.56 3.40
C LEU A 52 13.99 11.14 2.13
N ILE A 53 12.69 11.37 2.13
CA ILE A 53 11.80 11.23 0.98
C ILE A 53 11.48 12.63 0.43
N SER A 54 11.83 12.86 -0.83
CA SER A 54 11.40 14.06 -1.54
C SER A 54 10.02 13.83 -2.16
N TYR A 55 9.11 14.80 -2.01
CA TYR A 55 7.76 14.69 -2.56
C TYR A 55 7.36 15.93 -3.38
N PHE A 56 6.40 15.72 -4.29
CA PHE A 56 5.85 16.75 -5.15
C PHE A 56 4.34 16.55 -5.36
N PHE A 57 3.56 17.63 -5.23
CA PHE A 57 2.15 17.64 -5.60
C PHE A 57 2.01 18.16 -7.04
N GLU A 58 1.35 17.40 -7.91
CA GLU A 58 1.08 17.84 -9.28
C GLU A 58 -0.10 18.83 -9.31
N MET A 59 0.23 20.09 -9.51
CA MET A 59 -0.72 21.21 -9.54
C MET A 59 -1.18 21.58 -10.94
N ARG A 60 -0.89 20.76 -11.95
CA ARG A 60 -1.22 21.01 -13.35
C ARG A 60 -1.74 19.75 -14.00
N GLN A 61 -2.52 19.89 -15.05
CA GLN A 61 -2.88 18.76 -15.88
C GLN A 61 -1.64 18.25 -16.64
N ARG A 62 -1.28 16.98 -16.38
CA ARG A 62 -0.16 16.28 -17.00
C ARG A 62 -0.49 14.81 -17.21
N ARG A 63 0.29 14.16 -18.05
CA ARG A 63 0.21 12.72 -18.28
C ARG A 63 1.35 12.01 -17.57
N TYR A 64 0.99 10.99 -16.80
CA TYR A 64 1.91 10.11 -16.13
C TYR A 64 1.78 8.71 -16.70
N GLN A 65 2.89 8.12 -17.11
CA GLN A 65 2.95 6.71 -17.45
C GLN A 65 3.27 5.94 -16.18
N VAL A 66 2.35 5.11 -15.74
CA VAL A 66 2.45 4.35 -14.50
C VAL A 66 2.41 2.86 -14.78
N VAL A 67 3.11 2.08 -13.95
CA VAL A 67 3.21 0.62 -14.06
C VAL A 67 2.68 0.01 -12.78
N TYR A 68 1.60 -0.76 -12.90
CA TYR A 68 1.04 -1.46 -11.73
C TYR A 68 1.81 -2.76 -11.49
N GLY A 69 2.20 -2.97 -10.26
CA GLY A 69 2.79 -4.22 -9.79
C GLY A 69 1.78 -5.38 -9.81
N ASN A 70 2.29 -6.59 -9.62
CA ASN A 70 1.46 -7.76 -9.35
C ASN A 70 0.80 -7.63 -7.94
N ALA A 71 0.07 -8.66 -7.52
CA ALA A 71 -0.58 -8.67 -6.21
C ALA A 71 0.39 -8.51 -5.02
N LYS A 72 1.69 -8.74 -5.22
CA LYS A 72 2.75 -8.52 -4.22
C LYS A 72 3.42 -7.13 -4.33
N GLY A 73 2.90 -6.25 -5.18
CA GLY A 73 3.52 -4.96 -5.46
C GLY A 73 4.78 -5.02 -6.33
N GLU A 74 5.18 -6.21 -6.78
CA GLU A 74 6.40 -6.37 -7.60
C GLU A 74 6.12 -5.91 -9.03
N ILE A 75 6.95 -5.00 -9.55
CA ILE A 75 6.97 -4.62 -10.96
C ILE A 75 7.97 -5.52 -11.67
N ILE A 76 7.44 -6.35 -12.55
CA ILE A 76 8.25 -7.27 -13.36
C ILE A 76 8.38 -6.76 -14.80
N PRO A 77 9.44 -7.11 -15.52
CA PRO A 77 9.57 -6.76 -16.94
C PRO A 77 8.34 -7.20 -17.75
N GLY A 78 7.73 -6.26 -18.47
CA GLY A 78 6.48 -6.49 -19.20
C GLY A 78 5.19 -6.26 -18.40
N SER A 79 5.28 -5.78 -17.18
CA SER A 79 4.10 -5.32 -16.43
C SER A 79 3.29 -4.31 -17.25
N PRO A 80 1.95 -4.40 -17.25
CA PRO A 80 1.12 -3.46 -17.98
C PRO A 80 1.31 -2.04 -17.45
N TRP A 81 1.32 -1.09 -18.36
CA TRP A 81 1.34 0.32 -18.02
C TRP A 81 0.06 1.00 -18.50
N GLN A 82 -0.27 2.11 -17.87
CA GLN A 82 -1.36 2.99 -18.31
C GLN A 82 -0.91 4.44 -18.24
N ILE A 83 -1.63 5.28 -18.97
CA ILE A 83 -1.47 6.72 -18.90
C ILE A 83 -2.57 7.26 -17.99
N ILE A 84 -2.16 8.00 -16.97
CA ILE A 84 -3.06 8.77 -16.10
C ILE A 84 -2.92 10.23 -16.49
N GLU A 85 -4.03 10.88 -16.71
CA GLU A 85 -4.09 12.33 -16.89
C GLU A 85 -4.48 12.96 -15.55
N SER A 86 -3.56 13.74 -14.96
CA SER A 86 -3.80 14.36 -13.65
C SER A 86 -4.78 15.51 -13.74
N ASP A 87 -5.61 15.62 -12.71
CA ASP A 87 -6.35 16.84 -12.40
C ASP A 87 -5.59 17.64 -11.34
N PRO A 88 -5.49 18.97 -11.50
CA PRO A 88 -4.83 19.81 -10.52
C PRO A 88 -5.51 19.74 -9.15
N PHE A 89 -4.72 19.63 -8.09
CA PHE A 89 -5.22 19.85 -6.74
C PHE A 89 -5.64 21.30 -6.53
N TYR A 90 -6.62 21.51 -5.67
CA TYR A 90 -6.86 22.84 -5.09
C TYR A 90 -5.78 23.16 -4.04
N ASP A 91 -5.53 24.46 -3.81
CA ASP A 91 -4.50 24.87 -2.84
C ASP A 91 -4.78 24.35 -1.42
N GLU A 92 -6.05 24.24 -1.05
CA GLU A 92 -6.49 23.70 0.23
C GLU A 92 -6.22 22.18 0.37
N GLU A 93 -6.40 21.43 -0.70
CA GLU A 93 -6.11 19.98 -0.72
C GLU A 93 -4.61 19.73 -0.61
N LYS A 94 -3.81 20.50 -1.35
CA LYS A 94 -2.36 20.46 -1.21
C LYS A 94 -1.91 20.84 0.20
N ALA A 95 -2.45 21.92 0.78
CA ALA A 95 -2.11 22.39 2.12
C ALA A 95 -2.42 21.30 3.16
N LEU A 96 -3.59 20.64 3.04
CA LEU A 96 -3.97 19.52 3.89
C LEU A 96 -2.98 18.34 3.76
N GLY A 97 -2.64 17.95 2.53
CA GLY A 97 -1.66 16.87 2.31
C GLY A 97 -0.30 17.19 2.93
N ILE A 98 0.19 18.41 2.79
CA ILE A 98 1.42 18.88 3.42
C ILE A 98 1.34 18.80 4.96
N GLU A 99 0.19 19.17 5.55
CA GLU A 99 -0.02 19.08 7.00
C GLU A 99 0.06 17.62 7.48
N LEU A 100 -0.59 16.69 6.76
CA LEU A 100 -0.58 15.28 7.08
C LEU A 100 0.83 14.66 6.96
N ILE A 101 1.58 15.01 5.91
CA ILE A 101 2.97 14.59 5.73
C ILE A 101 3.85 15.10 6.90
N ARG A 102 3.73 16.39 7.24
CA ARG A 102 4.49 16.98 8.36
C ARG A 102 4.10 16.39 9.72
N ALA A 103 2.85 15.98 9.88
CA ALA A 103 2.43 15.30 11.10
C ALA A 103 3.06 13.91 11.20
N THR A 104 3.20 13.21 10.08
CA THR A 104 3.84 11.90 10.00
C THR A 104 5.36 11.99 10.21
N ASP A 105 6.01 12.98 9.62
CA ASP A 105 7.43 13.32 9.79
C ASP A 105 7.86 13.37 11.26
N ARG A 106 7.03 13.90 12.12
CA ARG A 106 7.29 13.98 13.58
C ARG A 106 7.10 12.68 14.35
N LEU A 107 6.74 11.59 13.70
CA LEU A 107 6.39 10.33 14.36
C LEU A 107 7.34 9.19 14.04
N ILE A 108 8.01 9.25 12.90
CA ILE A 108 8.86 8.19 12.34
C ILE A 108 10.19 8.77 11.88
N SER A 109 11.24 7.94 11.88
CA SER A 109 12.59 8.37 11.48
C SER A 109 12.74 8.48 9.94
N LEU A 110 11.74 9.06 9.28
CA LEU A 110 11.78 9.47 7.88
C LEU A 110 11.47 10.95 7.79
N ASP A 111 12.39 11.72 7.20
CA ASP A 111 12.20 13.12 6.86
C ASP A 111 11.46 13.26 5.53
N PHE A 112 10.65 14.30 5.38
CA PHE A 112 9.95 14.60 4.14
C PHE A 112 10.26 16.01 3.65
N ARG A 113 10.58 16.15 2.37
CA ARG A 113 10.91 17.45 1.76
C ARG A 113 10.14 17.68 0.46
N GLU A 114 9.36 18.74 0.42
CA GLU A 114 8.75 19.19 -0.83
C GLU A 114 9.81 19.68 -1.83
N VAL A 115 9.70 19.22 -3.07
CA VAL A 115 10.53 19.69 -4.18
C VAL A 115 9.70 20.49 -5.19
N ARG A 116 10.37 21.24 -6.06
CA ARG A 116 9.70 22.17 -6.99
C ARG A 116 9.32 21.52 -8.32
N ARG A 117 9.84 20.37 -8.65
CA ARG A 117 9.63 19.69 -9.94
C ARG A 117 9.39 18.20 -9.68
N ALA A 118 8.41 17.64 -10.40
CA ALA A 118 8.07 16.22 -10.29
C ALA A 118 9.29 15.31 -10.49
N GLN A 119 10.14 15.62 -11.43
CA GLN A 119 11.33 14.82 -11.75
C GLN A 119 12.39 14.74 -10.63
N ASP A 120 12.30 15.63 -9.63
CA ASP A 120 13.23 15.66 -8.50
C ASP A 120 12.63 14.96 -7.26
N ALA A 121 11.41 14.41 -7.38
CA ALA A 121 10.69 13.77 -6.29
C ALA A 121 10.92 12.25 -6.27
N ASP A 122 11.02 11.67 -5.09
CA ASP A 122 10.89 10.23 -4.87
C ASP A 122 9.41 9.80 -4.93
N LEU A 123 8.50 10.66 -4.41
CA LEU A 123 7.05 10.45 -4.38
C LEU A 123 6.33 11.60 -5.09
N VAL A 124 5.64 11.30 -6.18
CA VAL A 124 4.78 12.25 -6.89
C VAL A 124 3.33 11.99 -6.50
N ILE A 125 2.63 13.00 -6.02
CA ILE A 125 1.24 12.93 -5.59
C ILE A 125 0.38 13.55 -6.67
N VAL A 126 -0.55 12.75 -7.22
CA VAL A 126 -1.33 13.06 -8.41
C VAL A 126 -2.82 12.95 -8.10
N GLY A 127 -3.54 14.04 -8.26
CA GLY A 127 -5.00 14.02 -8.31
C GLY A 127 -5.48 13.50 -9.67
N TYR A 128 -6.62 12.81 -9.68
CA TYR A 128 -7.22 12.35 -10.92
C TYR A 128 -8.73 12.18 -10.75
N CYS A 129 -9.47 12.24 -11.84
CA CYS A 129 -10.93 12.12 -11.81
C CYS A 129 -11.43 11.15 -12.88
N ASP A 130 -11.71 9.91 -12.49
CA ASP A 130 -12.43 8.97 -13.33
C ASP A 130 -13.54 8.25 -12.53
N LYS A 131 -14.79 8.58 -12.85
CA LYS A 131 -15.97 7.97 -12.21
C LYS A 131 -16.16 6.51 -12.59
N ASN A 132 -15.55 6.07 -13.68
CA ASN A 132 -15.67 4.70 -14.21
C ASN A 132 -14.53 3.80 -13.72
N ASP A 133 -13.43 4.37 -13.23
CA ASP A 133 -12.38 3.59 -12.59
C ASP A 133 -12.90 3.06 -11.25
N GLY A 134 -12.82 1.74 -11.08
CA GLY A 134 -13.22 1.06 -9.85
C GLY A 134 -12.35 1.41 -8.64
N LYS A 135 -11.25 2.14 -8.83
CA LYS A 135 -10.25 2.44 -7.79
C LYS A 135 -10.43 3.85 -7.24
N GLU A 136 -10.26 3.98 -5.95
CA GLU A 136 -10.32 5.25 -5.23
C GLU A 136 -8.94 5.92 -5.17
N GLY A 137 -7.90 5.09 -5.08
CA GLY A 137 -6.52 5.50 -5.14
C GLY A 137 -5.60 4.35 -5.51
N ALA A 138 -4.33 4.64 -5.59
CA ALA A 138 -3.27 3.65 -5.77
C ALA A 138 -1.89 4.25 -5.48
N VAL A 139 -0.98 3.41 -5.02
CA VAL A 139 0.46 3.70 -5.08
C VAL A 139 1.10 2.76 -6.09
N THR A 140 1.89 3.32 -6.99
CA THR A 140 2.54 2.61 -8.09
C THR A 140 3.88 3.24 -8.40
N GLN A 141 4.53 2.84 -9.48
CA GLN A 141 5.79 3.44 -9.94
C GLN A 141 5.62 4.05 -11.34
N ASN A 142 6.50 5.00 -11.67
CA ASN A 142 6.64 5.45 -13.05
C ASN A 142 7.23 4.33 -13.92
N ALA A 143 7.15 4.47 -15.24
CA ALA A 143 7.60 3.44 -16.18
C ALA A 143 9.08 3.07 -16.04
N GLU A 144 9.90 3.99 -15.55
CA GLU A 144 11.33 3.82 -15.34
C GLU A 144 11.68 3.18 -13.99
N GLY A 145 10.70 3.01 -13.08
CA GLY A 145 10.92 2.48 -11.74
C GLY A 145 11.75 3.41 -10.83
N THR A 146 11.80 4.69 -11.15
CA THR A 146 12.65 5.68 -10.45
C THR A 146 11.88 6.58 -9.50
N GLN A 147 10.54 6.51 -9.51
CA GLN A 147 9.65 7.33 -8.68
C GLN A 147 8.42 6.52 -8.29
N TYR A 148 7.93 6.74 -7.09
CA TYR A 148 6.59 6.33 -6.69
C TYR A 148 5.57 7.38 -7.11
N ILE A 149 4.42 6.93 -7.58
CA ILE A 149 3.28 7.75 -7.96
C ILE A 149 2.11 7.38 -7.07
N MET A 150 1.69 8.31 -6.21
CA MET A 150 0.51 8.19 -5.36
C MET A 150 -0.65 8.87 -6.06
N ILE A 151 -1.68 8.11 -6.40
CA ILE A 151 -2.82 8.53 -7.20
C ILE A 151 -4.04 8.65 -6.28
N LEU A 152 -4.75 9.77 -6.34
CA LEU A 152 -5.96 10.04 -5.56
C LEU A 152 -7.12 10.34 -6.51
N ASN A 153 -8.14 9.47 -6.57
CA ASN A 153 -9.32 9.67 -7.39
C ASN A 153 -10.39 10.49 -6.66
N GLY A 154 -10.28 11.81 -6.76
CA GLY A 154 -11.18 12.74 -6.09
C GLY A 154 -12.64 12.69 -6.57
N CYS A 155 -12.93 12.07 -7.73
CA CYS A 155 -14.30 12.02 -8.26
C CYS A 155 -15.15 10.93 -7.65
N ARG A 156 -14.59 9.87 -7.12
CA ARG A 156 -15.35 8.78 -6.55
C ARG A 156 -15.93 9.11 -5.18
N GLY A 157 -15.15 9.73 -4.32
CA GLY A 157 -15.59 10.15 -2.99
C GLY A 157 -16.79 11.10 -3.03
N ILE A 158 -16.81 12.02 -4.00
CA ILE A 158 -17.93 12.94 -4.19
C ILE A 158 -19.17 12.23 -4.69
N SER A 159 -19.04 11.20 -5.55
CA SER A 159 -20.17 10.51 -6.17
C SER A 159 -20.84 9.49 -5.25
N THR A 160 -20.12 8.92 -4.31
CA THR A 160 -20.63 7.87 -3.40
C THR A 160 -20.99 8.40 -2.02
N GLY A 161 -20.57 9.61 -1.66
CA GLY A 161 -20.75 10.21 -0.33
C GLY A 161 -20.02 9.42 0.78
N GLN A 162 -19.13 8.52 0.40
CA GLN A 162 -18.48 7.58 1.32
C GLN A 162 -17.06 7.97 1.71
N GLU A 163 -16.44 8.97 1.03
CA GLU A 163 -15.03 9.22 1.23
C GLU A 163 -14.70 10.58 1.79
N ASP A 164 -14.00 10.51 2.89
CA ASP A 164 -13.30 11.66 3.45
C ASP A 164 -11.94 11.78 2.74
N PRO A 165 -11.65 12.93 2.08
CA PRO A 165 -10.39 13.13 1.38
C PRO A 165 -9.16 12.99 2.29
N VAL A 166 -9.32 13.24 3.59
CA VAL A 166 -8.27 13.00 4.60
C VAL A 166 -7.99 11.52 4.73
N TRP A 167 -9.03 10.70 4.83
CA TRP A 167 -8.89 9.25 4.92
C TRP A 167 -8.25 8.67 3.66
N LEU A 168 -8.71 9.05 2.48
CA LEU A 168 -8.13 8.58 1.22
C LEU A 168 -6.64 8.94 1.12
N PHE A 169 -6.28 10.19 1.46
CA PHE A 169 -4.88 10.59 1.48
C PHE A 169 -4.05 9.72 2.42
N LEU A 170 -4.51 9.52 3.66
CA LEU A 170 -3.80 8.73 4.65
C LEU A 170 -3.70 7.26 4.26
N HIS A 171 -4.74 6.71 3.62
CA HIS A 171 -4.76 5.35 3.10
C HIS A 171 -3.67 5.14 2.06
N GLU A 172 -3.67 5.95 1.01
CA GLU A 172 -2.66 5.84 -0.04
C GLU A 172 -1.25 6.22 0.45
N PHE A 173 -1.16 7.20 1.33
CA PHE A 173 0.12 7.54 1.95
C PHE A 173 0.64 6.42 2.85
N GLY A 174 -0.25 5.70 3.53
CA GLY A 174 0.08 4.47 4.25
C GLY A 174 0.73 3.42 3.34
N HIS A 175 0.15 3.19 2.15
CA HIS A 175 0.76 2.31 1.15
C HIS A 175 2.14 2.78 0.71
N ALA A 176 2.31 4.08 0.48
CA ALA A 176 3.61 4.67 0.13
C ALA A 176 4.66 4.53 1.25
N LEU A 177 4.20 4.33 2.49
CA LEU A 177 5.05 4.09 3.66
C LEU A 177 5.19 2.60 4.02
N GLY A 178 4.73 1.68 3.17
CA GLY A 178 4.88 0.24 3.35
C GLY A 178 3.82 -0.42 4.23
N LEU A 179 2.65 0.21 4.38
CA LEU A 179 1.47 -0.45 4.97
C LEU A 179 0.66 -1.16 3.89
N GLU A 180 0.03 -2.28 4.25
CA GLU A 180 -0.92 -2.99 3.41
C GLU A 180 -2.30 -3.09 4.05
N HIS A 181 -3.26 -3.65 3.29
CA HIS A 181 -4.58 -3.89 3.80
C HIS A 181 -4.59 -5.04 4.81
N PRO A 182 -5.27 -4.92 5.95
CA PRO A 182 -5.29 -5.96 6.98
C PRO A 182 -6.05 -7.24 6.56
N PHE A 183 -6.61 -7.27 5.37
CA PHE A 183 -7.29 -8.42 4.74
C PHE A 183 -6.53 -8.94 3.50
N SER A 184 -5.31 -8.49 3.28
CA SER A 184 -4.42 -9.02 2.25
C SER A 184 -3.77 -10.30 2.76
N ASP A 185 -3.75 -11.35 1.93
CA ASP A 185 -3.12 -12.64 2.24
C ASP A 185 -1.90 -12.91 1.36
N VAL A 186 -1.35 -11.87 0.74
CA VAL A 186 -0.35 -11.98 -0.32
C VAL A 186 0.96 -12.58 0.18
N ASP A 187 1.31 -12.34 1.43
CA ASP A 187 2.52 -12.85 2.07
C ASP A 187 2.25 -13.98 3.08
N GLY A 188 0.99 -14.38 3.23
CA GLY A 188 0.56 -15.49 4.08
C GLY A 188 0.59 -15.17 5.58
N ASP A 189 0.52 -13.89 5.91
CA ASP A 189 0.45 -13.46 7.30
C ASP A 189 -1.01 -13.45 7.85
N CYS A 190 -1.19 -12.83 9.00
CA CYS A 190 -2.45 -12.82 9.73
C CYS A 190 -3.49 -11.91 9.07
N LEU A 191 -4.69 -12.45 8.79
CA LEU A 191 -5.79 -11.76 8.14
C LEU A 191 -6.87 -11.29 9.11
N TYR A 192 -7.48 -10.14 8.79
CA TYR A 192 -8.77 -9.73 9.35
C TYR A 192 -9.91 -10.06 8.41
N ASP A 193 -11.05 -10.46 9.00
CA ASP A 193 -12.26 -10.66 8.25
C ASP A 193 -12.78 -9.32 7.67
N ASN A 194 -12.86 -9.24 6.36
CA ASN A 194 -13.37 -8.07 5.65
C ASN A 194 -14.91 -7.90 5.75
N ARG A 195 -15.62 -8.64 6.62
CA ARG A 195 -17.08 -8.49 6.79
C ARG A 195 -17.43 -7.21 7.54
N PRO A 196 -18.50 -6.48 7.14
CA PRO A 196 -18.89 -5.27 7.84
C PRO A 196 -19.38 -5.57 9.25
N PHE A 197 -18.96 -4.74 10.21
CA PHE A 197 -19.59 -4.63 11.55
C PHE A 197 -19.52 -5.84 12.48
N SER A 198 -18.66 -6.82 12.27
CA SER A 198 -18.31 -7.74 13.35
C SER A 198 -17.22 -7.10 14.22
N SER A 199 -17.19 -7.41 15.51
CA SER A 199 -16.11 -6.97 16.40
C SER A 199 -14.73 -7.49 15.99
N ALA A 200 -14.69 -8.49 15.12
CA ALA A 200 -13.49 -9.10 14.56
C ALA A 200 -13.06 -8.51 13.22
N SER A 201 -13.86 -7.62 12.62
CA SER A 201 -13.54 -7.04 11.31
C SER A 201 -12.67 -5.81 11.45
N ALA A 202 -11.60 -5.74 10.69
CA ALA A 202 -10.84 -4.50 10.54
C ALA A 202 -11.69 -3.44 9.83
N HIS A 203 -11.72 -2.26 10.39
CA HIS A 203 -12.42 -1.10 9.84
C HIS A 203 -11.59 0.17 10.01
N ALA A 204 -11.95 1.23 9.33
CA ALA A 204 -11.20 2.50 9.33
C ALA A 204 -11.01 3.13 10.73
N GLY A 205 -11.78 2.72 11.76
CA GLY A 205 -11.55 3.13 13.15
C GLY A 205 -10.41 2.36 13.84
N MET A 206 -9.95 1.26 13.27
CA MET A 206 -8.83 0.47 13.79
C MET A 206 -7.54 0.77 13.02
N THR A 207 -7.64 0.95 11.72
CA THR A 207 -6.54 1.28 10.82
C THR A 207 -7.07 2.06 9.63
N VAL A 208 -6.33 3.03 9.15
CA VAL A 208 -6.67 3.75 7.91
C VAL A 208 -6.58 2.84 6.69
N MET A 209 -5.92 1.68 6.80
CA MET A 209 -5.76 0.71 5.71
C MET A 209 -6.99 -0.18 5.50
N ALA A 210 -8.05 -0.03 6.27
CA ALA A 210 -9.29 -0.77 6.11
C ALA A 210 -10.31 0.01 5.26
N TYR A 211 -11.03 -0.68 4.37
CA TYR A 211 -12.01 -0.04 3.47
C TYR A 211 -13.35 0.34 4.10
N LYS A 212 -13.64 -0.17 5.29
CA LYS A 212 -14.96 0.01 5.88
C LYS A 212 -14.94 1.06 6.96
N PRO A 213 -15.66 2.17 6.77
CA PRO A 213 -15.79 3.16 7.82
C PRO A 213 -16.52 2.55 9.02
N ARG A 214 -16.01 2.81 10.21
CA ARG A 214 -16.75 2.58 11.46
C ARG A 214 -17.99 3.49 11.44
N PRO A 215 -19.13 3.07 12.06
CA PRO A 215 -20.18 4.01 12.36
C PRO A 215 -19.63 5.19 13.18
N GLY A 216 -19.60 6.38 12.56
CA GLY A 216 -18.91 7.55 13.07
C GLY A 216 -18.01 8.17 12.01
N SER A 217 -17.22 9.12 12.38
CA SER A 217 -16.28 9.75 11.44
C SER A 217 -15.05 8.87 11.23
N PRO A 218 -14.51 8.78 10.01
CA PRO A 218 -13.23 8.14 9.76
C PRO A 218 -12.10 8.86 10.53
N PRO A 219 -10.97 8.19 10.80
CA PRO A 219 -9.83 8.81 11.45
C PRO A 219 -9.35 10.03 10.66
N ARG A 220 -9.00 11.08 11.37
CA ARG A 220 -8.42 12.30 10.77
C ARG A 220 -6.91 12.26 10.72
N PHE A 221 -6.32 11.17 11.21
CA PHE A 221 -4.89 10.87 11.14
C PHE A 221 -4.69 9.36 11.27
N PHE A 222 -3.46 8.89 11.08
CA PHE A 222 -3.09 7.51 11.38
C PHE A 222 -3.53 7.13 12.79
N THR A 223 -4.08 5.93 12.95
CA THR A 223 -4.45 5.41 14.27
C THR A 223 -3.20 5.08 15.08
N ASP A 224 -3.36 4.89 16.40
CA ASP A 224 -2.24 4.45 17.26
C ASP A 224 -1.63 3.13 16.74
N TYR A 225 -2.45 2.29 16.12
CA TYR A 225 -2.02 1.04 15.55
C TYR A 225 -1.18 1.26 14.29
N ASP A 226 -1.64 2.09 13.35
CA ASP A 226 -0.87 2.45 12.15
C ASP A 226 0.47 3.06 12.54
N ILE A 227 0.47 3.98 13.52
CA ILE A 227 1.68 4.64 14.03
C ILE A 227 2.66 3.61 14.62
N ALA A 228 2.17 2.65 15.40
CA ALA A 228 3.01 1.61 15.97
C ALA A 228 3.68 0.75 14.89
N VAL A 229 2.93 0.43 13.81
CA VAL A 229 3.46 -0.32 12.66
C VAL A 229 4.47 0.52 11.87
N LEU A 230 4.15 1.78 11.56
CA LEU A 230 5.06 2.68 10.86
C LEU A 230 6.38 2.87 11.63
N ARG A 231 6.33 3.00 12.96
CA ARG A 231 7.51 3.06 13.81
C ARG A 231 8.32 1.76 13.80
N ARG A 232 7.67 0.62 13.65
CA ARG A 232 8.35 -0.66 13.49
C ARG A 232 9.09 -0.74 12.15
N ILE A 233 8.51 -0.17 11.08
CA ILE A 233 9.10 -0.17 9.74
C ILE A 233 10.28 0.81 9.69
N TRP A 234 10.10 2.04 10.13
CA TRP A 234 10.98 3.18 9.89
C TRP A 234 11.76 3.66 11.13
N GLY A 235 11.42 3.20 12.31
CA GLY A 235 11.90 3.74 13.57
C GLY A 235 11.00 4.86 14.11
N ALA A 236 11.20 5.24 15.37
CA ALA A 236 10.53 6.39 15.98
C ALA A 236 11.45 7.61 15.91
N GLU A 237 10.86 8.81 15.73
CA GLU A 237 11.52 10.09 15.86
C GLU A 237 11.99 10.34 17.31
#